data_e7b54e3247d00b8bc3f7eb6f6a32e57d
#
_entry.id   e7b54e3247d00b8bc3f7eb6f6a32e57d
#
_cell.length_a   1.000
_cell.length_b   1.000
_cell.length_c   1.000
_cell.angle_alpha   90.00
_cell.angle_beta   90.00
_cell.angle_gamma   90.00
#
_symmetry.space_group_name_H-M   'P 1'
#
loop_
_entity.id
_entity.type
_entity.pdbx_description
1 polymer ?
#
loop_
_entity_poly.entity_id
_entity_poly.type
_entity_poly.pdbx_seq_one_letter_code
_entity_poly.pdbx_strand_id
1 'polypeptide(L)' 'MTRQQSIDEAVTRSLEKYFRDLDGTPAGAIYDMVIRAAERPMLEVVMRQAQGNQMRASEMLGINRNTLRKKLQLHGML' A
#
# COMPACT_ATOMS: atom_id res chain seq x y z
N MET A 1 8.78 -5.03 25.55
CA MET A 1 8.04 -5.42 24.35
C MET A 1 8.03 -4.26 23.37
N THR A 2 8.45 -4.53 22.17
CA THR A 2 8.49 -3.48 21.15
C THR A 2 7.08 -3.21 20.64
N ARG A 3 6.67 -1.95 20.71
CA ARG A 3 5.38 -1.55 20.18
C ARG A 3 5.47 -1.44 18.67
N GLN A 4 4.59 -2.15 17.98
CA GLN A 4 4.49 -2.02 16.53
C GLN A 4 3.66 -0.80 16.17
N GLN A 5 4.13 -0.09 15.16
CA GLN A 5 3.39 1.04 14.61
C GLN A 5 2.21 0.50 13.80
N SER A 6 1.01 1.00 14.08
CA SER A 6 -0.17 0.61 13.33
C SER A 6 -0.20 1.32 11.98
N ILE A 7 -0.99 0.75 11.06
CA ILE A 7 -1.13 1.32 9.72
C ILE A 7 -1.76 2.72 9.79
N ASP A 8 -2.77 2.89 10.65
CA ASP A 8 -3.43 4.17 10.78
C ASP A 8 -2.49 5.24 11.33
N GLU A 9 -1.64 4.88 12.30
CA GLU A 9 -0.64 5.81 12.82
C GLU A 9 0.35 6.23 11.73
N ALA A 10 0.79 5.28 10.90
CA ALA A 10 1.72 5.56 9.82
C ALA A 10 1.10 6.51 8.79
N VAL A 11 -0.15 6.27 8.41
CA VAL A 11 -0.87 7.14 7.46
C VAL A 11 -1.04 8.53 8.05
N THR A 12 -1.45 8.61 9.31
CA THR A 12 -1.64 9.90 10.00
C THR A 12 -0.36 10.72 9.97
N ARG A 13 0.75 10.12 10.36
CA ARG A 13 2.04 10.84 10.39
C ARG A 13 2.48 11.26 9.00
N SER A 14 2.31 10.38 8.03
CA SER A 14 2.71 10.69 6.65
C SER A 14 1.91 11.86 6.10
N LEU A 15 0.62 11.90 6.36
CA LEU A 15 -0.22 12.98 5.87
C LEU A 15 0.01 14.29 6.61
N GLU A 16 0.25 14.22 7.92
CA GLU A 16 0.60 15.43 8.67
C GLU A 16 1.87 16.06 8.12
N LYS A 17 2.87 15.24 7.83
CA LYS A 17 4.10 15.71 7.22
C LYS A 17 3.84 16.29 5.83
N TYR A 18 3.03 15.62 5.03
CA TYR A 18 2.67 16.08 3.70
C TYR A 18 2.07 17.48 3.74
N PHE A 19 1.12 17.71 4.63
CA PHE A 19 0.48 19.03 4.74
C PHE A 19 1.44 20.11 5.25
N ARG A 20 2.33 19.76 6.15
CA ARG A 20 3.36 20.71 6.61
C ARG A 20 4.29 21.11 5.46
N ASP A 21 4.67 20.13 4.63
CA ASP A 21 5.61 20.34 3.53
C ASP A 21 4.99 21.09 2.36
N LEU A 22 3.65 21.11 2.26
CA LEU A 22 2.96 21.87 1.20
C LEU A 22 3.14 23.38 1.35
N ASP A 23 3.21 23.85 2.58
CA ASP A 23 3.46 25.26 2.90
C ASP A 23 2.54 26.20 2.10
N GLY A 24 1.23 25.95 2.19
CA GLY A 24 0.23 26.78 1.52
C GLY A 24 -0.11 26.35 0.08
N THR A 25 0.63 25.42 -0.49
CA THR A 25 0.31 24.88 -1.81
C THR A 25 -0.93 23.98 -1.70
N PRO A 26 -1.89 24.08 -2.63
CA PRO A 26 -3.07 23.22 -2.56
C PRO A 26 -2.71 21.75 -2.65
N ALA A 27 -3.35 20.94 -1.80
CA ALA A 27 -3.21 19.49 -1.84
C ALA A 27 -3.97 18.92 -3.04
N GLY A 28 -3.51 17.79 -3.56
CA GLY A 28 -4.20 17.11 -4.64
C GLY A 28 -3.82 15.65 -4.73
N ALA A 29 -4.75 14.82 -5.21
CA ALA A 29 -4.54 13.39 -5.45
C ALA A 29 -4.08 12.62 -4.20
N ILE A 30 -4.53 13.03 -3.03
CA ILE A 30 -4.13 12.40 -1.76
C ILE A 30 -4.57 10.94 -1.71
N TYR A 31 -5.79 10.65 -2.15
CA TYR A 31 -6.29 9.28 -2.12
C TYR A 31 -5.37 8.34 -2.91
N ASP A 32 -5.08 8.71 -4.15
CA ASP A 32 -4.22 7.89 -5.01
C ASP A 32 -2.82 7.75 -4.42
N MET A 33 -2.27 8.83 -3.90
CA MET A 33 -0.95 8.82 -3.28
C MET A 33 -0.88 7.83 -2.11
N VAL A 34 -1.86 7.88 -1.21
CA VAL A 34 -1.88 7.02 -0.03
C VAL A 34 -2.10 5.57 -0.41
N ILE A 35 -3.05 5.31 -1.31
CA ILE A 35 -3.37 3.94 -1.73
C ILE A 35 -2.16 3.30 -2.42
N ARG A 36 -1.51 4.00 -3.33
CA ARG A 36 -0.33 3.45 -4.00
C ARG A 36 0.81 3.19 -3.03
N ALA A 37 1.03 4.12 -2.10
CA ALA A 37 2.09 3.98 -1.11
C ALA A 37 1.85 2.81 -0.18
N ALA A 38 0.59 2.53 0.16
CA ALA A 38 0.24 1.41 1.03
C ALA A 38 0.20 0.09 0.27
N GLU A 39 -0.27 0.09 -0.98
CA GLU A 39 -0.40 -1.13 -1.76
C GLU A 39 0.94 -1.80 -2.05
N ARG A 40 1.94 -1.02 -2.44
CA ARG A 40 3.22 -1.60 -2.84
C ARG A 40 3.84 -2.47 -1.75
N PRO A 41 4.09 -1.97 -0.53
CA PRO A 41 4.66 -2.82 0.51
C PRO A 41 3.73 -3.96 0.92
N MET A 42 2.42 -3.73 0.89
CA MET A 42 1.46 -4.78 1.19
C MET A 42 1.59 -5.93 0.20
N LEU A 43 1.65 -5.62 -1.09
CA LEU A 43 1.78 -6.65 -2.13
C LEU A 43 3.13 -7.36 -2.03
N GLU A 44 4.20 -6.62 -1.75
CA GLU A 44 5.54 -7.23 -1.60
C GLU A 44 5.56 -8.25 -0.48
N VAL A 45 5.02 -7.89 0.68
CA VAL A 45 5.01 -8.80 1.83
C VAL A 45 4.13 -10.01 1.56
N VAL A 46 2.92 -9.80 1.04
CA VAL A 46 1.98 -10.90 0.80
C VAL A 46 2.50 -11.85 -0.28
N MET A 47 3.08 -11.31 -1.36
CA MET A 47 3.67 -12.16 -2.41
C MET A 47 4.81 -13.01 -1.87
N ARG A 48 5.60 -12.45 -0.97
CA ARG A 48 6.68 -13.17 -0.30
C ARG A 48 6.12 -14.30 0.56
N GLN A 49 5.10 -14.02 1.35
CA GLN A 49 4.45 -15.02 2.19
C GLN A 49 3.77 -16.11 1.37
N ALA A 50 3.25 -15.74 0.19
CA ALA A 50 2.62 -16.69 -0.74
C ALA A 50 3.63 -17.40 -1.63
N GLN A 51 4.92 -17.12 -1.47
CA GLN A 51 6.00 -17.72 -2.24
C GLN A 51 5.80 -17.57 -3.75
N GLY A 52 5.31 -16.39 -4.16
CA GLY A 52 5.08 -16.07 -5.55
C GLY A 52 3.80 -16.63 -6.15
N ASN A 53 3.02 -17.36 -5.37
CA ASN A 53 1.78 -17.97 -5.85
C ASN A 53 0.65 -16.94 -5.83
N GLN A 54 0.22 -16.48 -7.01
CA GLN A 54 -0.78 -15.43 -7.14
C GLN A 54 -2.16 -15.83 -6.62
N MET A 55 -2.56 -17.08 -6.83
CA MET A 55 -3.84 -17.57 -6.32
C MET A 55 -3.86 -17.50 -4.79
N ARG A 56 -2.80 -18.00 -4.19
CA ARG A 56 -2.67 -18.00 -2.73
C ARG A 56 -2.64 -16.57 -2.19
N ALA A 57 -1.89 -15.69 -2.85
CA ALA A 57 -1.82 -14.29 -2.45
C ALA A 57 -3.18 -13.60 -2.53
N SER A 58 -3.95 -13.88 -3.59
CA SER A 58 -5.28 -13.29 -3.74
C SER A 58 -6.22 -13.74 -2.62
N GLU A 59 -6.11 -15.00 -2.20
CA GLU A 59 -6.88 -15.51 -1.08
C GLU A 59 -6.49 -14.84 0.23
N MET A 60 -5.19 -14.67 0.45
CA MET A 60 -4.68 -14.00 1.65
C MET A 60 -5.13 -12.55 1.72
N LEU A 61 -5.15 -11.87 0.57
CA LEU A 61 -5.56 -10.48 0.48
C LEU A 61 -7.08 -10.30 0.49
N GLY A 62 -7.82 -11.35 0.13
CA GLY A 62 -9.27 -11.26 0.02
C GLY A 62 -9.74 -10.51 -1.21
N ILE A 63 -8.96 -10.56 -2.29
CA ILE A 63 -9.32 -9.90 -3.55
C ILE A 63 -9.29 -10.91 -4.70
N ASN A 64 -9.94 -10.55 -5.78
CA ASN A 64 -9.99 -11.38 -6.99
C ASN A 64 -8.58 -11.47 -7.62
N ARG A 65 -8.25 -12.64 -8.17
CA ARG A 65 -6.94 -12.86 -8.78
C ARG A 65 -6.65 -11.89 -9.93
N ASN A 66 -7.67 -11.56 -10.74
CA ASN A 66 -7.48 -10.61 -11.82
C ASN A 66 -7.17 -9.21 -11.28
N THR A 67 -7.82 -8.82 -10.19
CA THR A 67 -7.55 -7.55 -9.52
C THR A 67 -6.12 -7.53 -8.99
N LEU A 68 -5.68 -8.62 -8.36
CA LEU A 68 -4.30 -8.73 -7.90
C LEU A 68 -3.31 -8.58 -9.05
N ARG A 69 -3.57 -9.25 -10.16
CA ARG A 69 -2.69 -9.20 -11.33
C ARG A 69 -2.52 -7.77 -11.83
N LYS A 70 -3.64 -7.04 -11.93
CA LYS A 70 -3.61 -5.65 -12.37
C LYS A 70 -2.79 -4.77 -11.42
N LYS A 71 -2.94 -5.00 -10.11
CA LYS A 71 -2.18 -4.25 -9.12
C LYS A 71 -0.70 -4.57 -9.18
N LEU A 72 -0.35 -5.84 -9.36
CA LEU A 72 1.05 -6.23 -9.53
C LEU A 72 1.66 -5.58 -10.76
N GLN A 73 0.92 -5.52 -11.87
CA GLN A 73 1.37 -4.83 -13.08
C GLN A 73 1.56 -3.35 -12.84
N LEU A 74 0.61 -2.73 -12.16
CA LEU A 74 0.68 -1.29 -11.84
C LEU A 74 1.94 -0.94 -11.06
N HIS A 75 2.34 -1.81 -10.15
CA HIS A 75 3.51 -1.58 -9.29
C HIS A 75 4.80 -2.16 -9.86
N GLY A 76 4.76 -2.66 -11.10
CA GLY A 76 5.95 -3.21 -11.74
C GLY A 76 6.46 -4.50 -11.10
N MET A 77 5.57 -5.26 -10.51
CA MET A 77 5.92 -6.49 -9.78
C MET A 77 5.56 -7.76 -10.55
N LEU A 78 5.13 -7.62 -11.78
CA LEU A 78 4.75 -8.76 -12.60
C LEU A 78 5.67 -8.86 -13.81
#